data_89bffa0106f4f65f9be082e30d94892e
#
_entry.id   89bffa0106f4f65f9be082e30d94892e
#
_cell.length_a   1.000
_cell.length_b   1.000
_cell.length_c   1.000
_cell.angle_alpha   90.00
_cell.angle_beta   90.00
_cell.angle_gamma   90.00
#
_symmetry.space_group_name_H-M   'P 1'
#
loop_
_entity.id
_entity.type
_entity.pdbx_description
1 polymer ?
#
loop_
_entity_poly.entity_id
_entity_poly.type
_entity_poly.pdbx_seq_one_letter_code
_entity_poly.pdbx_strand_id
1 'polypeptide(L)'
;ETLSKVKEPVEAEQYLDFLSNRRFRRSILCHADQPVHRAIGPDQIRDLFYFADLKQTGSGGDGATKFAMVDGSAWIQTPVKSGISSATSTLSTTSAVIDKILRIFTENRNSPLSVEELTQNLANTSAEAQPDDIESKLLNAMPELIVRGMLRATSMPVQVATTVSDAPEVWWYARSTAKAGGVVSNLLHKTIVLDEAVRALMPLMDGTNTFQEILE
;
A
#
# COMPACT_ATOMS: atom_id res chain seq x y z
N GLU A 1 -14.30 -23.44 15.66
CA GLU A 1 -15.29 -23.74 16.71
C GLU A 1 -14.80 -23.37 18.13
N THR A 2 -13.53 -23.52 18.48
CA THR A 2 -13.03 -23.27 19.85
C THR A 2 -12.95 -21.76 20.16
N LEU A 3 -12.54 -20.94 19.21
CA LEU A 3 -12.36 -19.49 19.40
C LEU A 3 -13.69 -18.71 19.51
N SER A 4 -14.78 -19.24 18.96
CA SER A 4 -16.11 -18.60 19.08
C SER A 4 -16.66 -18.63 20.51
N LYS A 5 -16.07 -19.42 21.40
CA LYS A 5 -16.45 -19.51 22.82
C LYS A 5 -15.69 -18.52 23.70
N VAL A 6 -14.61 -17.92 23.19
CA VAL A 6 -13.79 -16.96 23.94
C VAL A 6 -14.41 -15.57 23.76
N LYS A 7 -14.92 -14.99 24.84
CA LYS A 7 -15.61 -13.69 24.79
C LYS A 7 -14.64 -12.51 24.83
N GLU A 8 -13.51 -12.68 25.49
CA GLU A 8 -12.51 -11.62 25.62
C GLU A 8 -11.59 -11.60 24.41
N PRO A 9 -11.53 -10.47 23.66
CA PRO A 9 -10.72 -10.38 22.46
C PRO A 9 -9.23 -10.65 22.68
N VAL A 10 -8.67 -10.18 23.81
CA VAL A 10 -7.24 -10.39 24.12
C VAL A 10 -6.95 -11.87 24.36
N GLU A 11 -7.85 -12.57 25.03
CA GLU A 11 -7.74 -14.02 25.26
C GLU A 11 -7.84 -14.80 23.94
N ALA A 12 -8.78 -14.43 23.06
CA ALA A 12 -8.92 -15.03 21.74
C ALA A 12 -7.64 -14.87 20.91
N GLU A 13 -7.04 -13.69 20.94
CA GLU A 13 -5.77 -13.44 20.26
C GLU A 13 -4.59 -14.20 20.86
N GLN A 14 -4.55 -14.41 22.18
CA GLN A 14 -3.53 -15.25 22.82
C GLN A 14 -3.65 -16.70 22.37
N TYR A 15 -4.87 -17.24 22.27
CA TYR A 15 -5.07 -18.58 21.70
C TYR A 15 -4.59 -18.68 20.26
N LEU A 16 -4.85 -17.65 19.44
CA LEU A 16 -4.35 -17.59 18.08
C LEU A 16 -2.81 -17.57 18.02
N ASP A 17 -2.16 -16.87 18.94
CA ASP A 17 -0.69 -16.88 19.02
C ASP A 17 -0.14 -18.26 19.35
N PHE A 18 -0.75 -18.98 20.27
CA PHE A 18 -0.37 -20.36 20.56
C PHE A 18 -0.57 -21.28 19.35
N LEU A 19 -1.74 -21.20 18.70
CA LEU A 19 -2.06 -22.04 17.54
C LEU A 19 -1.12 -21.77 16.36
N SER A 20 -0.72 -20.52 16.17
CA SER A 20 0.18 -20.10 15.06
C SER A 20 1.66 -20.14 15.44
N ASN A 21 2.01 -20.60 16.65
CA ASN A 21 3.38 -20.59 17.19
C ASN A 21 4.06 -19.21 17.06
N ARG A 22 3.29 -18.14 17.30
CA ARG A 22 3.78 -16.77 17.16
C ARG A 22 4.60 -16.40 18.41
N ARG A 23 5.88 -16.13 18.23
CA ARG A 23 6.80 -15.76 19.32
C ARG A 23 6.77 -14.27 19.67
N PHE A 24 6.44 -13.43 18.69
CA PHE A 24 6.40 -11.97 18.84
C PHE A 24 5.11 -11.41 18.27
N ARG A 25 4.51 -10.48 18.99
CA ARG A 25 3.31 -9.75 18.57
C ARG A 25 3.64 -8.27 18.45
N ARG A 26 3.09 -7.63 17.43
CA ARG A 26 2.99 -6.18 17.36
C ARG A 26 1.62 -5.77 17.85
N SER A 27 1.57 -4.88 18.84
CA SER A 27 0.32 -4.32 19.35
C SER A 27 0.32 -2.82 19.12
N ILE A 28 -0.80 -2.31 18.65
CA ILE A 28 -1.05 -0.87 18.57
C ILE A 28 -1.74 -0.48 19.87
N LEU A 29 -1.19 0.50 20.57
CA LEU A 29 -1.74 1.02 21.82
C LEU A 29 -2.32 2.40 21.56
N CYS A 30 -3.43 2.69 22.21
CA CYS A 30 -4.04 4.02 22.28
C CYS A 30 -4.33 4.37 23.75
N HIS A 31 -4.68 5.61 24.01
CA HIS A 31 -5.14 6.02 25.33
C HIS A 31 -6.42 5.26 25.72
N ALA A 32 -6.57 4.95 27.01
CA ALA A 32 -7.66 4.11 27.51
C ALA A 32 -9.07 4.72 27.33
N ASP A 33 -9.16 6.03 27.17
CA ASP A 33 -10.36 6.80 26.90
C ASP A 33 -10.77 6.84 25.42
N GLN A 34 -9.90 6.33 24.52
CA GLN A 34 -10.20 6.32 23.10
C GLN A 34 -11.10 5.13 22.73
N PRO A 35 -12.23 5.38 22.06
CA PRO A 35 -13.09 4.30 21.58
C PRO A 35 -12.39 3.50 20.51
N VAL A 36 -12.26 2.18 20.71
CA VAL A 36 -11.68 1.27 19.70
C VAL A 36 -12.81 0.57 18.95
N HIS A 37 -12.93 0.91 17.67
CA HIS A 37 -13.84 0.22 16.75
C HIS A 37 -13.12 -1.00 16.15
N ARG A 38 -13.59 -2.20 16.51
CA ARG A 38 -13.00 -3.46 16.03
C ARG A 38 -13.57 -3.93 14.69
N ALA A 39 -14.77 -3.48 14.36
CA ALA A 39 -15.36 -3.72 13.06
C ALA A 39 -15.00 -2.58 12.11
N ILE A 40 -14.41 -2.92 10.96
CA ILE A 40 -14.10 -1.95 9.91
C ILE A 40 -15.31 -1.95 8.96
N GLY A 41 -16.07 -0.85 9.00
CA GLY A 41 -17.18 -0.62 8.09
C GLY A 41 -16.87 0.48 7.06
N PRO A 42 -17.79 0.74 6.13
CA PRO A 42 -17.63 1.78 5.11
C PRO A 42 -17.31 3.16 5.66
N ASP A 43 -17.93 3.56 6.78
CA ASP A 43 -17.74 4.89 7.37
C ASP A 43 -16.33 5.12 7.90
N GLN A 44 -15.65 4.06 8.40
CA GLN A 44 -14.29 4.15 8.94
C GLN A 44 -13.23 4.21 7.84
N ILE A 45 -13.57 3.81 6.63
CA ILE A 45 -12.61 3.74 5.52
C ILE A 45 -12.85 4.78 4.44
N ARG A 46 -13.98 5.50 4.47
CA ARG A 46 -14.36 6.49 3.46
C ARG A 46 -13.36 7.65 3.36
N ASP A 47 -12.86 8.13 4.50
CA ASP A 47 -11.97 9.29 4.59
C ASP A 47 -10.48 8.92 4.46
N LEU A 48 -10.18 7.67 4.10
CA LEU A 48 -8.81 7.23 3.89
C LEU A 48 -8.38 7.40 2.44
N PHE A 49 -7.09 7.53 2.24
CA PHE A 49 -6.44 7.50 0.94
C PHE A 49 -5.84 6.12 0.70
N TYR A 50 -5.93 5.63 -0.53
CA TYR A 50 -5.53 4.28 -0.91
C TYR A 50 -4.46 4.30 -1.97
N PHE A 51 -3.49 3.41 -1.86
CA PHE A 51 -2.45 3.27 -2.86
C PHE A 51 -1.95 1.83 -2.94
N ALA A 52 -1.39 1.49 -4.09
CA ALA A 52 -0.78 0.19 -4.32
C ALA A 52 0.34 0.31 -5.37
N ASP A 53 1.25 -0.64 -5.33
CA ASP A 53 2.26 -0.82 -6.37
C ASP A 53 2.03 -2.20 -7.00
N LEU A 54 1.17 -2.21 -8.02
CA LEU A 54 0.68 -3.41 -8.66
C LEU A 54 1.12 -3.49 -10.12
N LYS A 55 1.25 -4.72 -10.61
CA LYS A 55 1.36 -5.02 -12.03
C LYS A 55 0.36 -6.10 -12.41
N GLN A 56 -0.24 -5.99 -13.57
CA GLN A 56 -0.99 -7.07 -14.18
C GLN A 56 0.00 -8.11 -14.69
N THR A 57 -0.19 -9.38 -14.32
CA THR A 57 0.74 -10.47 -14.66
C THR A 57 0.19 -11.43 -15.70
N GLY A 58 -1.08 -11.34 -16.05
CA GLY A 58 -1.69 -12.17 -17.08
C GLY A 58 -3.19 -12.33 -16.93
N SER A 59 -3.76 -13.20 -17.75
CA SER A 59 -5.15 -13.65 -17.68
C SER A 59 -5.18 -15.15 -17.39
N GLY A 60 -6.11 -15.59 -16.55
CA GLY A 60 -6.38 -17.01 -16.32
C GLY A 60 -7.20 -17.60 -17.49
N GLY A 61 -7.15 -18.92 -17.65
CA GLY A 61 -7.95 -19.64 -18.64
C GLY A 61 -9.47 -19.59 -18.38
N ASP A 62 -9.87 -19.12 -17.20
CA ASP A 62 -11.24 -18.91 -16.74
C ASP A 62 -11.73 -17.46 -16.90
N GLY A 63 -10.99 -16.61 -17.61
CA GLY A 63 -11.28 -15.18 -17.77
C GLY A 63 -10.85 -14.32 -16.59
N ALA A 64 -10.21 -14.89 -15.56
CA ALA A 64 -9.72 -14.13 -14.42
C ALA A 64 -8.50 -13.29 -14.79
N THR A 65 -8.45 -12.05 -14.33
CA THR A 65 -7.26 -11.21 -14.41
C THR A 65 -6.36 -11.46 -13.18
N LYS A 66 -5.06 -11.52 -13.41
CA LYS A 66 -4.06 -11.73 -12.36
C LYS A 66 -3.26 -10.46 -12.14
N PHE A 67 -3.16 -10.08 -10.87
CA PHE A 67 -2.34 -8.97 -10.40
C PHE A 67 -1.32 -9.47 -9.40
N ALA A 68 -0.16 -8.86 -9.39
CA ALA A 68 0.89 -9.10 -8.40
C ALA A 68 1.42 -7.78 -7.87
N MET A 69 1.83 -7.77 -6.61
CA MET A 69 2.61 -6.66 -6.08
C MET A 69 3.98 -6.61 -6.76
N VAL A 70 4.45 -5.40 -7.03
CA VAL A 70 5.79 -5.21 -7.59
C VAL A 70 6.84 -5.56 -6.52
N ASP A 71 7.86 -6.31 -6.91
CA ASP A 71 8.96 -6.69 -6.02
C ASP A 71 9.58 -5.44 -5.38
N GLY A 72 9.78 -5.49 -4.06
CA GLY A 72 10.21 -4.35 -3.24
C GLY A 72 9.04 -3.59 -2.60
N SER A 73 7.81 -3.81 -3.05
CA SER A 73 6.61 -3.29 -2.40
C SER A 73 6.08 -4.18 -1.27
N ALA A 74 6.73 -5.30 -0.98
CA ALA A 74 6.40 -6.13 0.18
C ALA A 74 6.57 -5.32 1.46
N TRP A 75 5.47 -4.77 1.95
CA TRP A 75 5.39 -3.82 3.06
C TRP A 75 5.68 -4.45 4.42
N ILE A 76 5.76 -5.76 4.44
CA ILE A 76 6.15 -6.54 5.59
C ILE A 76 7.44 -7.27 5.20
N GLN A 77 8.54 -6.55 5.10
CA GLN A 77 9.82 -7.16 5.36
C GLN A 77 9.93 -7.32 6.88
N THR A 78 9.34 -8.37 7.39
CA THR A 78 9.93 -8.96 8.61
C THR A 78 11.34 -9.40 8.20
N PRO A 79 12.39 -8.97 8.92
CA PRO A 79 13.71 -9.53 8.74
C PRO A 79 13.69 -10.93 9.35
N VAL A 80 13.05 -11.87 8.68
CA VAL A 80 13.18 -13.28 9.00
C VAL A 80 14.35 -13.79 8.18
N LYS A 81 15.50 -13.84 8.81
CA LYS A 81 16.59 -14.73 8.41
C LYS A 81 16.12 -16.18 8.53
N SER A 82 15.17 -16.57 7.74
CA SER A 82 14.82 -17.97 7.52
C SER A 82 14.18 -18.03 6.15
N GLY A 83 14.90 -18.50 5.21
CA GLY A 83 14.66 -19.09 3.89
C GLY A 83 13.24 -19.19 3.31
N ILE A 84 12.32 -18.35 3.72
CA ILE A 84 11.00 -18.21 3.14
C ILE A 84 11.12 -17.11 2.10
N SER A 85 11.16 -17.51 0.85
CA SER A 85 10.89 -16.69 -0.32
C SER A 85 9.78 -15.69 0.02
N SER A 86 10.03 -14.40 -0.20
CA SER A 86 9.00 -13.38 -0.15
C SER A 86 7.91 -13.80 -1.12
N ALA A 87 6.83 -14.38 -0.60
CA ALA A 87 5.70 -14.74 -1.43
C ALA A 87 5.14 -13.44 -2.00
N THR A 88 5.39 -13.20 -3.27
CA THR A 88 4.78 -12.08 -4.00
C THR A 88 3.28 -12.25 -3.87
N SER A 89 2.61 -11.34 -3.17
CA SER A 89 1.17 -11.40 -3.01
C SER A 89 0.54 -11.28 -4.40
N THR A 90 -0.18 -12.32 -4.81
CA THR A 90 -0.88 -12.36 -6.08
C THR A 90 -2.38 -12.47 -5.83
N LEU A 91 -3.17 -11.79 -6.65
CA LEU A 91 -4.61 -11.89 -6.65
C LEU A 91 -5.09 -12.26 -8.06
N SER A 92 -5.93 -13.29 -8.14
CA SER A 92 -6.69 -13.61 -9.34
C SER A 92 -8.15 -13.23 -9.09
N THR A 93 -8.75 -12.45 -9.99
CA THR A 93 -10.13 -12.01 -9.86
C THR A 93 -10.92 -12.17 -11.15
N THR A 94 -12.16 -12.64 -11.02
CA THR A 94 -13.18 -12.63 -12.06
C THR A 94 -14.21 -11.51 -11.85
N SER A 95 -14.11 -10.79 -10.73
CA SER A 95 -14.98 -9.66 -10.43
C SER A 95 -14.58 -8.45 -11.27
N ALA A 96 -15.49 -7.99 -12.14
CA ALA A 96 -15.26 -6.82 -12.97
C ALA A 96 -15.02 -5.54 -12.16
N VAL A 97 -15.59 -5.42 -10.96
CA VAL A 97 -15.37 -4.26 -10.07
C VAL A 97 -13.96 -4.31 -9.49
N ILE A 98 -13.55 -5.44 -8.94
CA ILE A 98 -12.20 -5.61 -8.37
C ILE A 98 -11.14 -5.45 -9.47
N ASP A 99 -11.36 -6.01 -10.65
CA ASP A 99 -10.45 -5.85 -11.81
C ASP A 99 -10.24 -4.38 -12.15
N LYS A 100 -11.32 -3.59 -12.25
CA LYS A 100 -11.23 -2.16 -12.54
C LYS A 100 -10.50 -1.38 -11.44
N ILE A 101 -10.80 -1.65 -10.17
CA ILE A 101 -10.13 -1.02 -9.02
C ILE A 101 -8.61 -1.28 -9.11
N LEU A 102 -8.21 -2.52 -9.31
CA LEU A 102 -6.79 -2.89 -9.37
C LEU A 102 -6.08 -2.30 -10.59
N ARG A 103 -6.77 -2.13 -11.73
CA ARG A 103 -6.22 -1.43 -12.90
C ARG A 103 -5.95 0.03 -12.62
N ILE A 104 -6.87 0.75 -11.96
CA ILE A 104 -6.65 2.14 -11.56
C ILE A 104 -5.36 2.27 -10.75
N PHE A 105 -5.13 1.38 -9.78
CA PHE A 105 -3.89 1.38 -9.00
C PHE A 105 -2.65 0.93 -9.79
N THR A 106 -2.82 0.13 -10.85
CA THR A 106 -1.72 -0.21 -11.75
C THR A 106 -1.26 0.99 -12.57
N GLU A 107 -2.20 1.85 -12.97
CA GLU A 107 -1.94 3.08 -13.71
C GLU A 107 -1.44 4.21 -12.81
N ASN A 108 -1.97 4.33 -11.59
CA ASN A 108 -1.62 5.34 -10.59
C ASN A 108 -0.69 4.78 -9.50
N ARG A 109 0.38 4.13 -9.89
CA ARG A 109 1.30 3.45 -8.99
C ARG A 109 1.83 4.35 -7.89
N ASN A 110 1.68 3.90 -6.63
CA ASN A 110 2.12 4.62 -5.43
C ASN A 110 1.50 6.00 -5.19
N SER A 111 0.57 6.45 -6.04
CA SER A 111 -0.16 7.69 -5.83
C SER A 111 -1.38 7.41 -4.93
N PRO A 112 -1.48 8.04 -3.75
CA PRO A 112 -2.65 7.88 -2.91
C PRO A 112 -3.88 8.52 -3.56
N LEU A 113 -4.96 7.75 -3.65
CA LEU A 113 -6.25 8.17 -4.20
C LEU A 113 -7.32 8.15 -3.10
N SER A 114 -8.15 9.17 -3.04
CA SER A 114 -9.34 9.20 -2.19
C SER A 114 -10.44 8.28 -2.75
N VAL A 115 -11.45 7.98 -1.92
CA VAL A 115 -12.63 7.24 -2.37
C VAL A 115 -13.36 8.00 -3.46
N GLU A 116 -13.43 9.34 -3.37
CA GLU A 116 -14.05 10.19 -4.38
C GLU A 116 -13.33 10.08 -5.74
N GLU A 117 -12.00 10.22 -5.76
CA GLU A 117 -11.20 10.08 -6.98
C GLU A 117 -11.33 8.67 -7.59
N LEU A 118 -11.34 7.63 -6.76
CA LEU A 118 -11.57 6.26 -7.21
C LEU A 118 -12.96 6.07 -7.82
N THR A 119 -14.00 6.65 -7.18
CA THR A 119 -15.37 6.61 -7.68
C THR A 119 -15.48 7.32 -9.04
N GLN A 120 -14.87 8.49 -9.18
CA GLN A 120 -14.83 9.23 -10.45
C GLN A 120 -14.11 8.44 -11.55
N ASN A 121 -12.94 7.87 -11.24
CA ASN A 121 -12.19 7.04 -12.20
C ASN A 121 -13.00 5.81 -12.63
N LEU A 122 -13.71 5.16 -11.71
CA LEU A 122 -14.57 4.02 -12.03
C LEU A 122 -15.79 4.44 -12.86
N ALA A 123 -16.40 5.58 -12.57
CA ALA A 123 -17.53 6.13 -13.33
C ALA A 123 -17.13 6.43 -14.78
N ASN A 124 -15.96 7.02 -14.99
CA ASN A 124 -15.43 7.33 -16.33
C ASN A 124 -15.21 6.07 -17.19
N THR A 125 -14.99 4.91 -16.53
CA THR A 125 -14.81 3.62 -17.22
C THR A 125 -16.08 2.80 -17.34
N SER A 126 -17.23 3.28 -16.80
CA SER A 126 -18.49 2.55 -16.73
C SER A 126 -19.65 3.46 -17.10
N ALA A 127 -20.08 3.43 -18.37
CA ALA A 127 -21.06 4.37 -18.92
C ALA A 127 -22.49 4.31 -18.33
N GLU A 128 -22.80 3.31 -17.48
CA GLU A 128 -24.18 3.07 -17.02
C GLU A 128 -24.38 3.02 -15.49
N ALA A 129 -23.29 3.14 -14.69
CA ALA A 129 -23.42 2.97 -13.24
C ALA A 129 -23.58 4.32 -12.52
N GLN A 130 -24.53 4.41 -11.59
CA GLN A 130 -24.70 5.59 -10.75
C GLN A 130 -23.53 5.72 -9.76
N PRO A 131 -23.03 6.92 -9.47
CA PRO A 131 -21.88 7.15 -8.57
C PRO A 131 -22.06 6.50 -7.19
N ASP A 132 -23.24 6.60 -6.58
CA ASP A 132 -23.53 6.03 -5.26
C ASP A 132 -23.44 4.51 -5.23
N ASP A 133 -23.85 3.82 -6.31
CA ASP A 133 -23.72 2.37 -6.44
C ASP A 133 -22.25 1.96 -6.62
N ILE A 134 -21.48 2.76 -7.36
CA ILE A 134 -20.03 2.56 -7.53
C ILE A 134 -19.32 2.71 -6.20
N GLU A 135 -19.57 3.78 -5.46
CA GLU A 135 -18.96 4.03 -4.15
C GLU A 135 -19.27 2.91 -3.15
N SER A 136 -20.54 2.49 -3.08
CA SER A 136 -20.93 1.38 -2.22
C SER A 136 -20.20 0.07 -2.56
N LYS A 137 -20.06 -0.27 -3.82
CA LYS A 137 -19.31 -1.45 -4.29
C LYS A 137 -17.81 -1.32 -3.98
N LEU A 138 -17.25 -0.13 -4.17
CA LEU A 138 -15.87 0.19 -3.85
C LEU A 138 -15.61 -0.03 -2.36
N LEU A 139 -16.37 0.63 -1.48
CA LEU A 139 -16.21 0.55 -0.03
C LEU A 139 -16.38 -0.89 0.51
N ASN A 140 -17.23 -1.70 -0.12
CA ASN A 140 -17.40 -3.11 0.25
C ASN A 140 -16.19 -3.99 -0.20
N ALA A 141 -15.52 -3.65 -1.29
CA ALA A 141 -14.38 -4.41 -1.79
C ALA A 141 -13.05 -4.05 -1.09
N MET A 142 -12.90 -2.81 -0.63
CA MET A 142 -11.64 -2.28 -0.08
C MET A 142 -11.11 -3.06 1.13
N PRO A 143 -11.91 -3.41 2.15
CA PRO A 143 -11.42 -4.14 3.34
C PRO A 143 -10.76 -5.47 2.97
N GLU A 144 -11.31 -6.21 2.04
CA GLU A 144 -10.75 -7.47 1.58
C GLU A 144 -9.39 -7.26 0.90
N LEU A 145 -9.28 -6.26 0.03
CA LEU A 145 -8.04 -5.93 -0.66
C LEU A 145 -6.93 -5.47 0.31
N ILE A 146 -7.30 -4.73 1.35
CA ILE A 146 -6.37 -4.32 2.42
C ILE A 146 -5.89 -5.54 3.22
N VAL A 147 -6.81 -6.40 3.66
CA VAL A 147 -6.47 -7.61 4.43
C VAL A 147 -5.59 -8.56 3.62
N ARG A 148 -5.83 -8.67 2.31
CA ARG A 148 -4.98 -9.43 1.38
C ARG A 148 -3.63 -8.76 1.09
N GLY A 149 -3.40 -7.55 1.59
CA GLY A 149 -2.17 -6.78 1.37
C GLY A 149 -2.02 -6.23 -0.04
N MET A 150 -3.09 -6.24 -0.85
CA MET A 150 -3.07 -5.71 -2.22
C MET A 150 -3.17 -4.18 -2.24
N LEU A 151 -3.83 -3.59 -1.25
CA LEU A 151 -3.96 -2.15 -1.05
C LEU A 151 -3.40 -1.73 0.31
N ARG A 152 -2.98 -0.49 0.37
CA ARG A 152 -2.66 0.21 1.62
C ARG A 152 -3.55 1.41 1.78
N ALA A 153 -3.84 1.73 3.04
CA ALA A 153 -4.59 2.90 3.42
C ALA A 153 -3.72 3.84 4.26
N THR A 154 -3.92 5.13 4.10
CA THR A 154 -3.32 6.19 4.92
C THR A 154 -4.37 7.23 5.25
N SER A 155 -4.25 7.85 6.42
CA SER A 155 -5.14 8.95 6.83
C SER A 155 -4.74 10.30 6.24
N MET A 156 -3.56 10.40 5.64
CA MET A 156 -3.09 11.65 5.03
C MET A 156 -2.66 11.41 3.59
N PRO A 157 -3.02 12.31 2.66
CA PRO A 157 -2.52 12.23 1.29
C PRO A 157 -1.02 12.52 1.27
N VAL A 158 -0.25 11.55 0.82
CA VAL A 158 1.17 11.74 0.57
C VAL A 158 1.33 12.15 -0.88
N GLN A 159 1.75 13.38 -1.12
CA GLN A 159 2.04 13.83 -2.48
C GLN A 159 3.37 13.22 -2.93
N VAL A 160 3.31 12.45 -3.99
CA VAL A 160 4.48 11.90 -4.66
C VAL A 160 4.60 12.50 -6.06
N ALA A 161 5.81 12.79 -6.49
CA ALA A 161 6.04 13.25 -7.85
C ALA A 161 5.70 12.12 -8.85
N THR A 162 4.86 12.44 -9.83
CA THR A 162 4.50 11.54 -10.93
C THR A 162 5.37 11.74 -12.15
N THR A 163 6.04 12.90 -12.23
CA THR A 163 6.96 13.28 -13.31
C THR A 163 8.26 13.79 -12.71
N VAL A 164 9.35 13.60 -13.43
CA VAL A 164 10.65 14.18 -13.06
C VAL A 164 10.70 15.60 -13.61
N SER A 165 10.96 16.58 -12.75
CA SER A 165 11.16 17.98 -13.14
C SER A 165 12.59 18.20 -13.66
N ASP A 166 12.81 19.32 -14.39
CA ASP A 166 14.15 19.70 -14.84
C ASP A 166 15.14 19.93 -13.69
N ALA A 167 14.63 20.38 -12.53
CA ALA A 167 15.37 20.49 -11.27
C ALA A 167 14.71 19.54 -10.25
N PRO A 168 15.17 18.29 -10.14
CA PRO A 168 14.54 17.28 -9.30
C PRO A 168 14.72 17.59 -7.82
N GLU A 169 13.62 17.45 -7.05
CA GLU A 169 13.65 17.59 -5.61
C GLU A 169 13.33 16.25 -4.94
N VAL A 170 14.26 15.76 -4.14
CA VAL A 170 14.08 14.60 -3.28
C VAL A 170 13.88 15.08 -1.84
N TRP A 171 13.01 14.42 -1.10
CA TRP A 171 12.75 14.72 0.30
C TRP A 171 14.04 14.89 1.10
N TRP A 172 14.15 15.99 1.83
CA TRP A 172 15.36 16.41 2.54
C TRP A 172 15.97 15.33 3.46
N TYR A 173 15.12 14.53 4.13
CA TYR A 173 15.57 13.47 5.02
C TYR A 173 16.23 12.33 4.24
N ALA A 174 15.68 11.93 3.09
CA ALA A 174 16.31 10.94 2.22
C ALA A 174 17.65 11.42 1.69
N ARG A 175 17.76 12.70 1.28
CA ARG A 175 19.03 13.33 0.85
C ARG A 175 20.08 13.32 1.97
N SER A 176 19.66 13.65 3.19
CA SER A 176 20.53 13.65 4.37
C SER A 176 21.03 12.25 4.73
N THR A 177 20.14 11.26 4.72
CA THR A 177 20.50 9.88 5.06
C THR A 177 21.32 9.20 3.96
N ALA A 178 21.15 9.58 2.69
CA ALA A 178 21.98 9.10 1.58
C ALA A 178 23.47 9.47 1.76
N LYS A 179 23.76 10.63 2.34
CA LYS A 179 25.14 11.03 2.67
C LYS A 179 25.78 10.12 3.72
N ALA A 180 25.00 9.65 4.69
CA ALA A 180 25.48 8.84 5.80
C ALA A 180 25.58 7.34 5.47
N GLY A 181 24.81 6.84 4.48
CA GLY A 181 24.79 5.44 4.11
C GLY A 181 23.94 5.15 2.87
N GLY A 182 23.91 3.87 2.45
CA GLY A 182 23.20 3.44 1.25
C GLY A 182 21.73 3.06 1.47
N VAL A 183 21.14 3.41 2.61
CA VAL A 183 19.76 3.06 2.95
C VAL A 183 18.99 4.32 3.31
N VAL A 184 17.89 4.56 2.63
CA VAL A 184 17.00 5.71 2.85
C VAL A 184 15.57 5.27 3.02
N SER A 185 14.74 6.14 3.60
CA SER A 185 13.29 5.96 3.66
C SER A 185 12.62 6.92 2.70
N ASN A 186 11.67 6.43 1.90
CA ASN A 186 10.85 7.31 1.06
C ASN A 186 9.66 7.90 1.83
N LEU A 187 8.88 8.77 1.17
CA LEU A 187 7.68 9.41 1.74
C LEU A 187 6.59 8.42 2.17
N LEU A 188 6.60 7.20 1.63
CA LEU A 188 5.69 6.13 2.00
C LEU A 188 6.28 5.23 3.10
N HIS A 189 7.34 5.67 3.78
CA HIS A 189 8.08 4.93 4.81
C HIS A 189 8.64 3.57 4.34
N LYS A 190 8.87 3.41 3.03
CA LYS A 190 9.60 2.25 2.50
C LYS A 190 11.10 2.46 2.64
N THR A 191 11.77 1.40 3.04
CA THR A 191 13.24 1.34 3.00
C THR A 191 13.69 1.08 1.56
N ILE A 192 14.57 1.94 1.05
CA ILE A 192 15.19 1.82 -0.27
C ILE A 192 16.69 1.67 -0.07
N VAL A 193 17.27 0.64 -0.68
CA VAL A 193 18.72 0.46 -0.76
C VAL A 193 19.17 1.16 -2.03
N LEU A 194 20.09 2.13 -1.86
CA LEU A 194 20.65 2.90 -2.97
C LEU A 194 21.89 2.20 -3.51
N ASP A 195 22.03 2.16 -4.80
CA ASP A 195 23.34 1.90 -5.42
C ASP A 195 24.30 3.08 -5.23
N GLU A 196 25.54 2.88 -5.60
CA GLU A 196 26.60 3.88 -5.36
C GLU A 196 26.37 5.17 -6.16
N ALA A 197 25.89 5.07 -7.39
CA ALA A 197 25.61 6.21 -8.26
C ALA A 197 24.44 7.04 -7.70
N VAL A 198 23.30 6.38 -7.39
CA VAL A 198 22.14 7.07 -6.83
C VAL A 198 22.46 7.68 -5.46
N ARG A 199 23.29 7.01 -4.64
CA ARG A 199 23.76 7.56 -3.36
C ARG A 199 24.57 8.83 -3.53
N ALA A 200 25.40 8.91 -4.56
CA ALA A 200 26.20 10.09 -4.84
C ALA A 200 25.36 11.26 -5.38
N LEU A 201 24.39 10.98 -6.24
CA LEU A 201 23.56 11.99 -6.91
C LEU A 201 22.41 12.50 -6.03
N MET A 202 21.79 11.64 -5.21
CA MET A 202 20.60 12.01 -4.43
C MET A 202 20.76 13.25 -3.55
N PRO A 203 21.91 13.50 -2.89
CA PRO A 203 22.12 14.73 -2.12
C PRO A 203 22.07 16.02 -2.94
N LEU A 204 22.31 15.95 -4.25
CA LEU A 204 22.30 17.09 -5.18
C LEU A 204 20.89 17.41 -5.71
N MET A 205 19.93 16.48 -5.54
CA MET A 205 18.55 16.63 -5.96
C MET A 205 17.75 17.46 -4.94
N ASP A 206 18.05 18.74 -4.84
CA ASP A 206 17.48 19.65 -3.84
C ASP A 206 16.45 20.64 -4.42
N GLY A 207 16.12 20.50 -5.71
CA GLY A 207 15.21 21.39 -6.42
C GLY A 207 15.89 22.64 -6.99
N THR A 208 17.20 22.83 -6.78
CA THR A 208 17.95 23.98 -7.31
C THR A 208 18.88 23.61 -8.43
N ASN A 209 19.42 22.38 -8.41
CA ASN A 209 20.29 21.88 -9.47
C ASN A 209 19.46 21.25 -10.59
N THR A 210 19.77 21.61 -11.83
CA THR A 210 19.17 20.95 -12.99
C THR A 210 19.71 19.53 -13.15
N PHE A 211 18.98 18.71 -13.89
CA PHE A 211 19.41 17.34 -14.17
C PHE A 211 20.77 17.28 -14.86
N GLN A 212 21.10 18.28 -15.71
CA GLN A 212 22.38 18.38 -16.37
C GLN A 212 23.52 18.70 -15.38
N GLU A 213 23.31 19.66 -14.48
CA GLU A 213 24.30 20.03 -13.44
C GLU A 213 24.55 18.89 -12.43
N ILE A 214 23.56 18.02 -12.20
CA ILE A 214 23.71 16.85 -11.31
C ILE A 214 24.60 15.77 -11.96
N LEU A 215 24.61 15.68 -13.29
CA LEU A 215 25.35 14.66 -14.04
C LEU A 215 26.79 15.09 -14.42
N GLU A 216 27.12 16.37 -14.31
CA GLU A 216 28.49 16.91 -14.51
C GLU A 216 29.34 16.77 -13.24
#